data_6542f7e15689a47c3663ef41c447b7ff
#
_entry.id   6542f7e15689a47c3663ef41c447b7ff
#
_cell.length_a   1.000
_cell.length_b   1.000
_cell.length_c   1.000
_cell.angle_alpha   90.00
_cell.angle_beta   90.00
_cell.angle_gamma   90.00
#
_symmetry.space_group_name_H-M   'P 1'
#
loop_
_entity.id
_entity.type
_entity.pdbx_description
1 polymer ?
#
loop_
_entity_poly.entity_id
_entity_poly.type
_entity_poly.pdbx_seq_one_letter_code
_entity_poly.pdbx_strand_id
1 'polypeptide(L)'
;MDDLLHQRRRLLRCSAAGAALAAWPPLAGAQTWPSKPIRFVVPFAPGGSSEIVARATAAELTKSLGQSVYVDNKPGGAGNVAMGEVARADDQHTLILGHIGTLAVNPYIFDKLPFDVNKDFKPVSLLAKVPSLYVVHPDLPAKNLKEFVALCQA
;
A
#
# COMPACT_ATOMS: atom_id res chain seq x y z
N MET A 1 -25.01 68.73 14.96
CA MET A 1 -24.43 68.26 13.67
C MET A 1 -23.35 67.21 13.90
N ASP A 2 -22.69 67.21 15.08
CA ASP A 2 -21.59 66.25 15.41
C ASP A 2 -22.05 64.85 15.74
N ASP A 3 -23.29 64.73 16.30
CA ASP A 3 -23.79 63.41 16.74
C ASP A 3 -24.09 62.45 15.56
N LEU A 4 -24.53 62.98 14.45
CA LEU A 4 -24.77 62.21 13.24
C LEU A 4 -23.47 61.71 12.56
N LEU A 5 -22.38 62.41 12.74
CA LEU A 5 -21.05 61.98 12.25
C LEU A 5 -20.47 60.87 13.10
N HIS A 6 -20.71 60.87 14.41
CA HIS A 6 -20.29 59.81 15.29
C HIS A 6 -21.08 58.51 15.09
N GLN A 7 -22.35 58.57 14.84
CA GLN A 7 -23.20 57.41 14.52
C GLN A 7 -22.77 56.77 13.17
N ARG A 8 -22.51 57.55 12.14
CA ARG A 8 -22.03 57.05 10.87
C ARG A 8 -20.66 56.37 10.96
N ARG A 9 -19.74 56.92 11.77
CA ARG A 9 -18.42 56.29 12.01
C ARG A 9 -18.53 54.98 12.79
N ARG A 10 -19.47 54.85 13.70
CA ARG A 10 -19.73 53.58 14.43
C ARG A 10 -20.30 52.50 13.49
N LEU A 11 -21.26 52.84 12.66
CA LEU A 11 -21.84 51.92 11.68
C LEU A 11 -20.78 51.43 10.64
N LEU A 12 -19.90 52.29 10.17
CA LEU A 12 -18.85 51.94 9.24
C LEU A 12 -17.79 51.02 9.89
N ARG A 13 -17.50 51.20 11.19
CA ARG A 13 -16.59 50.31 11.91
C ARG A 13 -17.17 48.94 12.17
N CYS A 14 -18.47 48.85 12.46
CA CYS A 14 -19.17 47.57 12.63
C CYS A 14 -19.29 46.78 11.31
N SER A 15 -19.54 47.46 10.17
CA SER A 15 -19.60 46.81 8.87
C SER A 15 -18.21 46.35 8.39
N ALA A 16 -17.13 47.08 8.70
CA ALA A 16 -15.77 46.65 8.36
C ALA A 16 -15.33 45.42 9.18
N ALA A 17 -15.72 45.33 10.45
CA ALA A 17 -15.45 44.17 11.29
C ALA A 17 -16.22 42.91 10.84
N GLY A 18 -17.45 43.07 10.36
CA GLY A 18 -18.26 41.97 9.80
C GLY A 18 -17.71 41.43 8.47
N ALA A 19 -17.18 42.30 7.62
CA ALA A 19 -16.56 41.92 6.35
C ALA A 19 -15.22 41.17 6.54
N ALA A 20 -14.46 41.47 7.58
CA ALA A 20 -13.20 40.79 7.88
C ALA A 20 -13.41 39.35 8.37
N LEU A 21 -14.54 39.04 9.04
CA LEU A 21 -14.90 37.67 9.45
C LEU A 21 -15.39 36.81 8.28
N ALA A 22 -15.95 37.40 7.23
CA ALA A 22 -16.41 36.70 6.04
C ALA A 22 -15.27 36.33 5.07
N ALA A 23 -14.10 36.93 5.23
CA ALA A 23 -12.91 36.69 4.39
C ALA A 23 -12.02 35.55 4.92
N TRP A 24 -12.40 34.87 6.02
CA TRP A 24 -11.64 33.69 6.44
C TRP A 24 -11.92 32.56 5.45
N PRO A 25 -10.89 32.01 4.79
CA PRO A 25 -11.09 30.86 3.93
C PRO A 25 -11.73 29.75 4.79
N PRO A 26 -12.74 29.01 4.28
CA PRO A 26 -13.27 27.87 4.99
C PRO A 26 -12.07 26.98 5.39
N LEU A 27 -11.98 26.62 6.67
CA LEU A 27 -11.00 25.64 7.13
C LEU A 27 -11.12 24.45 6.17
N ALA A 28 -10.15 24.30 5.29
CA ALA A 28 -10.10 23.16 4.38
C ALA A 28 -10.08 21.92 5.29
N GLY A 29 -11.24 21.28 5.43
CA GLY A 29 -11.36 20.05 6.18
C GLY A 29 -10.32 19.09 5.63
N ALA A 30 -9.35 18.71 6.46
CA ALA A 30 -8.38 17.71 6.08
C ALA A 30 -9.16 16.49 5.60
N GLN A 31 -9.05 16.15 4.31
CA GLN A 31 -9.70 14.96 3.77
C GLN A 31 -9.25 13.77 4.60
N THR A 32 -10.19 13.14 5.27
CA THR A 32 -9.90 11.94 6.06
C THR A 32 -9.37 10.86 5.11
N TRP A 33 -8.17 10.37 5.39
CA TRP A 33 -7.63 9.22 4.66
C TRP A 33 -8.27 7.93 5.21
N PRO A 34 -8.65 6.97 4.34
CA PRO A 34 -8.60 6.98 2.87
C PRO A 34 -9.77 7.76 2.25
N SER A 35 -9.48 8.62 1.28
CA SER A 35 -10.48 9.42 0.57
C SER A 35 -11.07 8.72 -0.68
N LYS A 36 -10.46 7.62 -1.10
CA LYS A 36 -10.84 6.81 -2.27
C LYS A 36 -10.50 5.33 -2.03
N PRO A 37 -10.98 4.40 -2.86
CA PRO A 37 -10.63 2.99 -2.76
C PRO A 37 -9.12 2.76 -2.75
N ILE A 38 -8.66 1.81 -1.93
CA ILE A 38 -7.27 1.39 -1.83
C ILE A 38 -7.04 0.21 -2.77
N ARG A 39 -6.03 0.31 -3.60
CA ARG A 39 -5.57 -0.76 -4.48
C ARG A 39 -4.51 -1.60 -3.77
N PHE A 40 -4.74 -2.90 -3.63
CA PHE A 40 -3.78 -3.82 -3.03
C PHE A 40 -3.20 -4.75 -4.11
N VAL A 41 -2.02 -4.42 -4.59
CA VAL A 41 -1.34 -5.14 -5.68
C VAL A 41 -0.70 -6.42 -5.16
N VAL A 42 -0.93 -7.53 -5.86
CA VAL A 42 -0.29 -8.82 -5.62
C VAL A 42 0.57 -9.17 -6.83
N PRO A 43 1.91 -9.32 -6.68
CA PRO A 43 2.84 -9.49 -7.79
C PRO A 43 2.84 -10.90 -8.43
N PHE A 44 1.78 -11.68 -8.21
CA PHE A 44 1.64 -13.07 -8.65
C PHE A 44 0.27 -13.35 -9.24
N ALA A 45 0.20 -14.42 -10.03
CA ALA A 45 -1.06 -14.90 -10.57
C ALA A 45 -2.03 -15.30 -9.44
N PRO A 46 -3.35 -15.20 -9.70
CA PRO A 46 -4.35 -15.61 -8.73
C PRO A 46 -4.29 -17.12 -8.42
N GLY A 47 -4.80 -17.50 -7.24
CA GLY A 47 -4.87 -18.90 -6.76
C GLY A 47 -3.77 -19.31 -5.77
N GLY A 48 -2.73 -18.48 -5.57
CA GLY A 48 -1.64 -18.76 -4.62
C GLY A 48 -1.89 -18.25 -3.21
N SER A 49 -1.02 -18.65 -2.28
CA SER A 49 -1.04 -18.22 -0.87
C SER A 49 -0.98 -16.69 -0.71
N SER A 50 -0.26 -16.01 -1.59
CA SER A 50 -0.15 -14.55 -1.59
C SER A 50 -1.52 -13.88 -1.82
N GLU A 51 -2.32 -14.40 -2.74
CA GLU A 51 -3.66 -13.87 -2.99
C GLU A 51 -4.59 -14.13 -1.82
N ILE A 52 -4.55 -15.34 -1.23
CA ILE A 52 -5.39 -15.69 -0.07
C ILE A 52 -5.12 -14.71 1.08
N VAL A 53 -3.86 -14.45 1.40
CA VAL A 53 -3.47 -13.49 2.44
C VAL A 53 -3.93 -12.07 2.07
N ALA A 54 -3.71 -11.64 0.83
CA ALA A 54 -4.09 -10.31 0.38
C ALA A 54 -5.61 -10.09 0.45
N ARG A 55 -6.42 -11.06 0.00
CA ARG A 55 -7.89 -10.96 0.05
C ARG A 55 -8.43 -10.95 1.47
N ALA A 56 -7.92 -11.81 2.34
CA ALA A 56 -8.29 -11.80 3.76
C ALA A 56 -7.97 -10.45 4.42
N THR A 57 -6.77 -9.93 4.17
CA THR A 57 -6.35 -8.61 4.67
C THR A 57 -7.20 -7.48 4.09
N ALA A 58 -7.46 -7.50 2.79
CA ALA A 58 -8.28 -6.48 2.11
C ALA A 58 -9.71 -6.43 2.67
N ALA A 59 -10.30 -7.58 2.97
CA ALA A 59 -11.64 -7.67 3.56
C ALA A 59 -11.71 -6.99 4.95
N GLU A 60 -10.71 -7.24 5.81
CA GLU A 60 -10.65 -6.62 7.14
C GLU A 60 -10.31 -5.13 7.08
N LEU A 61 -9.40 -4.73 6.19
CA LEU A 61 -9.09 -3.32 5.97
C LEU A 61 -10.30 -2.53 5.44
N THR A 62 -11.09 -3.13 4.55
CA THR A 62 -12.32 -2.50 4.06
C THR A 62 -13.29 -2.18 5.21
N LYS A 63 -13.45 -3.13 6.14
CA LYS A 63 -14.32 -2.92 7.32
C LYS A 63 -13.77 -1.84 8.25
N SER A 64 -12.48 -1.85 8.52
CA SER A 64 -11.87 -0.95 9.50
C SER A 64 -11.69 0.47 8.97
N LEU A 65 -11.41 0.63 7.68
CA LEU A 65 -11.13 1.93 7.07
C LEU A 65 -12.38 2.60 6.47
N GLY A 66 -13.49 1.88 6.32
CA GLY A 66 -14.71 2.40 5.71
C GLY A 66 -14.60 2.70 4.21
N GLN A 67 -13.52 2.25 3.56
CA GLN A 67 -13.27 2.39 2.14
C GLN A 67 -12.94 1.03 1.53
N SER A 68 -13.35 0.82 0.28
CA SER A 68 -13.06 -0.42 -0.44
C SER A 68 -11.56 -0.65 -0.59
N VAL A 69 -11.09 -1.83 -0.21
CA VAL A 69 -9.73 -2.31 -0.50
C VAL A 69 -9.87 -3.48 -1.46
N TYR A 70 -9.34 -3.33 -2.68
CA TYR A 70 -9.46 -4.37 -3.70
C TYR A 70 -8.10 -4.93 -4.09
N VAL A 71 -8.08 -6.25 -4.32
CA VAL A 71 -6.87 -6.97 -4.75
C VAL A 71 -6.74 -6.92 -6.26
N ASP A 72 -5.57 -6.49 -6.72
CA ASP A 72 -5.18 -6.44 -8.14
C ASP A 72 -3.98 -7.35 -8.38
N ASN A 73 -4.18 -8.48 -9.03
CA ASN A 73 -3.11 -9.42 -9.38
C ASN A 73 -2.35 -8.95 -10.62
N LYS A 74 -1.04 -8.72 -10.47
CA LYS A 74 -0.13 -8.26 -11.54
C LYS A 74 1.07 -9.21 -11.68
N PRO A 75 0.90 -10.37 -12.32
CA PRO A 75 2.01 -11.30 -12.53
C PRO A 75 2.98 -10.79 -13.60
N GLY A 76 4.22 -11.26 -13.55
CA GLY A 76 5.24 -11.01 -14.58
C GLY A 76 6.61 -10.68 -14.00
N GLY A 77 7.67 -11.12 -14.71
CA GLY A 77 9.07 -10.85 -14.37
C GLY A 77 9.45 -11.22 -12.92
N ALA A 78 9.01 -12.36 -12.42
CA ALA A 78 9.18 -12.76 -11.01
C ALA A 78 8.63 -11.73 -10.01
N GLY A 79 7.55 -11.02 -10.38
CA GLY A 79 6.94 -9.96 -9.59
C GLY A 79 7.49 -8.55 -9.84
N ASN A 80 8.57 -8.42 -10.62
CA ASN A 80 9.25 -7.14 -10.85
C ASN A 80 8.38 -6.14 -11.61
N VAL A 81 7.45 -6.62 -12.47
CA VAL A 81 6.51 -5.76 -13.19
C VAL A 81 5.60 -4.99 -12.21
N ALA A 82 4.98 -5.72 -11.28
CA ALA A 82 4.12 -5.12 -10.26
C ALA A 82 4.90 -4.17 -9.33
N MET A 83 6.07 -4.61 -8.87
CA MET A 83 6.95 -3.79 -8.03
C MET A 83 7.31 -2.47 -8.71
N GLY A 84 7.76 -2.51 -9.97
CA GLY A 84 8.10 -1.30 -10.73
C GLY A 84 6.90 -0.41 -11.04
N GLU A 85 5.69 -0.94 -11.16
CA GLU A 85 4.46 -0.15 -11.29
C GLU A 85 4.14 0.59 -9.99
N VAL A 86 4.17 -0.12 -8.86
CA VAL A 86 3.84 0.48 -7.56
C VAL A 86 4.91 1.45 -7.09
N ALA A 87 6.19 1.21 -7.40
CA ALA A 87 7.28 2.16 -7.11
C ALA A 87 7.06 3.54 -7.74
N ARG A 88 6.31 3.62 -8.83
CA ARG A 88 5.95 4.89 -9.50
C ARG A 88 4.59 5.45 -9.11
N ALA A 89 3.84 4.74 -8.28
CA ALA A 89 2.53 5.23 -7.82
C ALA A 89 2.73 6.27 -6.71
N ASP A 90 2.16 7.46 -6.91
CA ASP A 90 2.20 8.58 -5.95
C ASP A 90 0.82 8.91 -5.34
N ASP A 91 -0.16 8.03 -5.57
CA ASP A 91 -1.56 8.24 -5.23
C ASP A 91 -1.90 8.05 -3.75
N GLN A 92 -0.96 7.63 -2.92
CA GLN A 92 -1.09 7.35 -1.48
C GLN A 92 -2.19 6.33 -1.11
N HIS A 93 -2.74 5.62 -2.12
CA HIS A 93 -3.81 4.64 -1.97
C HIS A 93 -3.46 3.30 -2.64
N THR A 94 -2.18 3.10 -2.97
CA THR A 94 -1.69 1.85 -3.54
C THR A 94 -0.77 1.14 -2.54
N LEU A 95 -1.12 -0.10 -2.23
CA LEU A 95 -0.33 -1.03 -1.42
C LEU A 95 0.20 -2.15 -2.32
N ILE A 96 1.31 -2.76 -1.93
CA ILE A 96 1.81 -3.97 -2.58
C ILE A 96 2.10 -5.05 -1.54
N LEU A 97 1.76 -6.29 -1.89
CA LEU A 97 2.19 -7.45 -1.11
C LEU A 97 3.66 -7.75 -1.39
N GLY A 98 4.52 -7.33 -0.47
CA GLY A 98 5.93 -7.68 -0.51
C GLY A 98 6.13 -9.18 -0.26
N HIS A 99 7.01 -9.81 -1.05
CA HIS A 99 7.36 -11.21 -0.93
C HIS A 99 8.89 -11.35 -0.84
N ILE A 100 9.37 -12.41 -0.19
CA ILE A 100 10.82 -12.66 -0.06
C ILE A 100 11.53 -12.63 -1.43
N GLY A 101 10.90 -13.18 -2.47
CA GLY A 101 11.42 -13.16 -3.84
C GLY A 101 11.64 -11.74 -4.33
N THR A 102 10.62 -10.89 -4.27
CA THR A 102 10.68 -9.52 -4.80
C THR A 102 11.53 -8.56 -3.97
N LEU A 103 11.56 -8.74 -2.64
CA LEU A 103 12.22 -7.82 -1.73
C LEU A 103 13.66 -8.21 -1.39
N ALA A 104 13.97 -9.52 -1.32
CA ALA A 104 15.26 -9.98 -0.82
C ALA A 104 16.06 -10.80 -1.84
N VAL A 105 15.42 -11.48 -2.79
CA VAL A 105 16.10 -12.35 -3.75
C VAL A 105 16.35 -11.65 -5.09
N ASN A 106 15.31 -11.03 -5.67
CA ASN A 106 15.41 -10.38 -6.98
C ASN A 106 16.53 -9.33 -7.09
N PRO A 107 16.83 -8.52 -6.05
CA PRO A 107 17.96 -7.58 -6.09
C PRO A 107 19.32 -8.22 -6.35
N TYR A 108 19.48 -9.51 -6.09
CA TYR A 108 20.75 -10.23 -6.26
C TYR A 108 20.81 -11.10 -7.52
N ILE A 109 19.65 -11.38 -8.14
CA ILE A 109 19.60 -12.25 -9.34
C ILE A 109 19.27 -11.51 -10.64
N PHE A 110 18.81 -10.27 -10.56
CA PHE A 110 18.53 -9.43 -11.72
C PHE A 110 19.53 -8.27 -11.78
N ASP A 111 20.24 -8.12 -12.87
CA ASP A 111 21.21 -7.03 -13.07
C ASP A 111 20.56 -5.64 -13.07
N LYS A 112 19.30 -5.55 -13.49
CA LYS A 112 18.54 -4.30 -13.54
C LYS A 112 17.12 -4.52 -13.05
N LEU A 113 16.74 -3.76 -12.04
CA LEU A 113 15.37 -3.70 -11.54
C LEU A 113 14.77 -2.31 -11.83
N PRO A 114 13.46 -2.25 -12.13
CA PRO A 114 12.77 -0.98 -12.36
C PRO A 114 12.41 -0.25 -11.05
N PHE A 115 12.96 -0.65 -9.92
CA PHE A 115 12.72 -0.11 -8.57
C PHE A 115 13.93 -0.34 -7.66
N ASP A 116 13.98 0.44 -6.57
CA ASP A 116 14.91 0.25 -5.44
C ASP A 116 14.10 -0.13 -4.20
N VAL A 117 14.35 -1.33 -3.65
CA VAL A 117 13.59 -1.86 -2.51
C VAL A 117 13.66 -0.93 -1.28
N ASN A 118 14.79 -0.29 -1.07
CA ASN A 118 15.02 0.52 0.14
C ASN A 118 14.54 1.96 0.01
N LYS A 119 14.41 2.48 -1.23
CA LYS A 119 14.04 3.87 -1.48
C LYS A 119 12.58 4.04 -1.85
N ASP A 120 12.07 3.11 -2.69
CA ASP A 120 10.76 3.28 -3.33
C ASP A 120 9.61 2.69 -2.51
N PHE A 121 9.92 1.92 -1.45
CA PHE A 121 8.90 1.27 -0.63
C PHE A 121 9.05 1.60 0.85
N LYS A 122 7.91 1.75 1.52
CA LYS A 122 7.84 1.85 2.99
C LYS A 122 7.17 0.59 3.54
N PRO A 123 7.85 -0.17 4.42
CA PRO A 123 7.22 -1.32 5.06
C PRO A 123 6.11 -0.87 6.02
N VAL A 124 4.97 -1.55 5.96
CA VAL A 124 3.82 -1.28 6.84
C VAL A 124 3.72 -2.34 7.92
N SER A 125 3.58 -3.61 7.53
CA SER A 125 3.41 -4.72 8.49
C SER A 125 3.75 -6.06 7.84
N LEU A 126 4.14 -7.03 8.67
CA LEU A 126 4.24 -8.43 8.27
C LEU A 126 2.86 -9.08 8.38
N LEU A 127 2.27 -9.43 7.23
CA LEU A 127 0.91 -9.98 7.17
C LEU A 127 0.85 -11.46 7.53
N ALA A 128 1.79 -12.27 7.04
CA ALA A 128 1.83 -13.70 7.25
C ALA A 128 3.24 -14.27 7.11
N LYS A 129 3.48 -15.42 7.73
CA LYS A 129 4.64 -16.27 7.48
C LYS A 129 4.13 -17.55 6.84
N VAL A 130 4.64 -17.86 5.64
CA VAL A 130 4.28 -19.08 4.90
C VAL A 130 5.51 -20.00 4.89
N PRO A 131 5.54 -21.03 5.72
CA PRO A 131 6.64 -21.98 5.73
C PRO A 131 6.64 -22.82 4.45
N SER A 132 7.82 -23.08 3.90
CA SER A 132 8.00 -23.98 2.78
C SER A 132 8.34 -25.38 3.29
N LEU A 133 7.73 -26.39 2.68
CA LEU A 133 8.00 -27.79 2.97
C LEU A 133 8.55 -28.47 1.72
N TYR A 134 9.61 -29.27 1.90
CA TYR A 134 10.07 -30.22 0.88
C TYR A 134 9.24 -31.48 1.00
N VAL A 135 8.55 -31.83 -0.07
CA VAL A 135 7.76 -33.06 -0.15
C VAL A 135 8.25 -33.88 -1.35
N VAL A 136 8.29 -35.18 -1.19
CA VAL A 136 8.68 -36.13 -2.23
C VAL A 136 7.65 -37.25 -2.31
N HIS A 137 7.67 -37.98 -3.44
CA HIS A 137 6.82 -39.15 -3.57
C HIS A 137 7.17 -40.22 -2.51
N PRO A 138 6.21 -40.91 -1.93
CA PRO A 138 6.46 -41.92 -0.87
C PRO A 138 7.45 -43.04 -1.28
N ASP A 139 7.48 -43.37 -2.56
CA ASP A 139 8.35 -44.43 -3.08
C ASP A 139 9.79 -43.97 -3.30
N LEU A 140 10.09 -42.67 -3.13
CA LEU A 140 11.46 -42.20 -3.24
C LEU A 140 12.28 -42.71 -2.04
N PRO A 141 13.45 -43.33 -2.25
CA PRO A 141 14.27 -43.90 -1.18
C PRO A 141 15.06 -42.83 -0.42
N ALA A 142 14.35 -41.82 0.08
CA ALA A 142 14.91 -40.73 0.90
C ALA A 142 13.92 -40.35 2.00
N LYS A 143 14.30 -40.51 3.25
CA LYS A 143 13.46 -40.24 4.44
C LYS A 143 13.73 -38.88 5.08
N ASN A 144 14.77 -38.19 4.65
CA ASN A 144 15.17 -36.87 5.14
C ASN A 144 15.93 -36.11 4.08
N LEU A 145 16.17 -34.82 4.33
CA LEU A 145 16.84 -33.94 3.37
C LEU A 145 18.25 -34.40 3.01
N LYS A 146 19.00 -34.96 3.96
CA LYS A 146 20.39 -35.44 3.72
C LYS A 146 20.41 -36.60 2.73
N GLU A 147 19.52 -37.58 2.92
CA GLU A 147 19.37 -38.71 1.98
C GLU A 147 18.88 -38.25 0.60
N PHE A 148 17.95 -37.28 0.56
CA PHE A 148 17.48 -36.70 -0.68
C PHE A 148 18.63 -36.01 -1.45
N VAL A 149 19.43 -35.19 -0.78
CA VAL A 149 20.60 -34.54 -1.40
C VAL A 149 21.60 -35.56 -1.90
N ALA A 150 21.89 -36.60 -1.14
CA ALA A 150 22.80 -37.69 -1.58
C ALA A 150 22.26 -38.42 -2.82
N LEU A 151 20.95 -38.64 -2.88
CA LEU A 151 20.30 -39.25 -4.04
C LEU A 151 20.38 -38.36 -5.30
N CYS A 152 20.32 -37.04 -5.15
CA CYS A 152 20.46 -36.09 -6.26
C CYS A 152 21.90 -35.95 -6.75
N GLN A 153 22.90 -36.35 -5.98
CA GLN A 153 24.31 -36.28 -6.29
C GLN A 153 24.87 -37.59 -6.89
N ALA A 154 24.11 -38.68 -6.80
CA ALA A 154 24.46 -39.98 -7.35
C ALA A 154 24.09 -40.11 -8.84
#